data_51307170e12d4a8deb19f927be8b54e2
#
_entry.id   51307170e12d4a8deb19f927be8b54e2
#
_cell.length_a   1.000
_cell.length_b   1.000
_cell.length_c   1.000
_cell.angle_alpha   90.00
_cell.angle_beta   90.00
_cell.angle_gamma   90.00
#
_symmetry.space_group_name_H-M   'P 1'
#
loop_
_entity.id
_entity.type
_entity.pdbx_description
1 polymer ?
#
loop_
_entity_poly.entity_id
_entity_poly.type
_entity_poly.pdbx_seq_one_letter_code
_entity_poly.pdbx_strand_id
1 'polypeptide(L)'
;MALLCHPHRLEDNLNALAFLPLHCNTRILLDPTHCPWYPLYPLLAFYLTGTEAADLETVKQCLYSMDRESHILLTAQNQHQLDALLPFTHQLILDDLSLWEPCGTQAAAQGIPCTLNLTPDQPYEPLPQGITGLRLRLTDPTDLDELDAALTTVETTWADAFPQLIRLHLGGPFPLLRPEFDLVRLTDLIQTFRTHHPLTLELTVGETLFGGALTPLPYDPGMEFPPDKPHLYTGTPDAPVPFLHF
;
A
#
# COMPACT_ATOMS: atom_id res chain seq x y z
N MET A 1 -17.48 3.19 -15.69
CA MET A 1 -16.52 2.54 -16.62
C MET A 1 -16.66 1.04 -16.45
N ALA A 2 -16.80 0.30 -17.57
CA ALA A 2 -16.86 -1.17 -17.54
C ALA A 2 -15.51 -1.74 -17.99
N LEU A 3 -15.01 -2.74 -17.26
CA LEU A 3 -13.75 -3.41 -17.56
C LEU A 3 -13.96 -4.92 -17.67
N LEU A 4 -13.22 -5.52 -18.59
CA LEU A 4 -13.10 -6.96 -18.71
C LEU A 4 -11.87 -7.41 -17.93
N CYS A 5 -12.06 -8.31 -16.99
CA CYS A 5 -11.01 -8.98 -16.25
C CYS A 5 -10.56 -10.24 -17.00
N HIS A 6 -9.25 -10.40 -17.18
CA HIS A 6 -8.60 -11.59 -17.71
C HIS A 6 -8.02 -12.40 -16.53
N PRO A 7 -8.75 -13.40 -15.97
CA PRO A 7 -8.37 -14.07 -14.72
C PRO A 7 -6.96 -14.67 -14.75
N HIS A 8 -6.58 -15.33 -15.85
CA HIS A 8 -5.24 -15.92 -15.95
C HIS A 8 -4.11 -14.89 -15.87
N ARG A 9 -4.28 -13.73 -16.54
CA ARG A 9 -3.29 -12.65 -16.45
C ARG A 9 -3.23 -12.04 -15.04
N LEU A 10 -4.37 -11.93 -14.39
CA LEU A 10 -4.41 -11.47 -13.01
C LEU A 10 -3.70 -12.44 -12.08
N GLU A 11 -3.94 -13.75 -12.25
CA GLU A 11 -3.26 -14.79 -11.49
C GLU A 11 -1.74 -14.78 -11.72
N ASP A 12 -1.29 -14.65 -12.97
CA ASP A 12 0.14 -14.52 -13.31
C ASP A 12 0.76 -13.29 -12.62
N ASN A 13 0.06 -12.14 -12.63
CA ASN A 13 0.49 -10.93 -11.97
C ASN A 13 0.61 -11.13 -10.44
N LEU A 14 -0.37 -11.76 -9.82
CA LEU A 14 -0.38 -12.02 -8.39
C LEU A 14 0.71 -13.02 -7.98
N ASN A 15 0.96 -14.04 -8.79
CA ASN A 15 2.06 -14.98 -8.57
C ASN A 15 3.43 -14.29 -8.68
N ALA A 16 3.60 -13.38 -9.65
CA ALA A 16 4.81 -12.58 -9.75
C ALA A 16 4.99 -11.66 -8.53
N LEU A 17 3.90 -11.06 -8.05
CA LEU A 17 3.91 -10.23 -6.84
C LEU A 17 4.34 -11.02 -5.59
N ALA A 18 3.92 -12.28 -5.47
CA ALA A 18 4.26 -13.15 -4.34
C ALA A 18 5.78 -13.40 -4.21
N PHE A 19 6.56 -13.09 -5.24
CA PHE A 19 8.03 -13.22 -5.20
C PHE A 19 8.65 -12.41 -4.06
N LEU A 20 8.25 -11.14 -3.86
CA LEU A 20 8.81 -10.28 -2.81
C LEU A 20 8.54 -10.79 -1.39
N PRO A 21 7.31 -11.14 -0.99
CA PRO A 21 7.06 -11.75 0.32
C PRO A 21 7.86 -13.03 0.54
N LEU A 22 7.96 -13.89 -0.48
CA LEU A 22 8.63 -15.18 -0.36
C LEU A 22 10.15 -15.07 -0.25
N HIS A 23 10.76 -14.19 -1.02
CA HIS A 23 12.23 -14.08 -1.11
C HIS A 23 12.82 -12.97 -0.24
N CYS A 24 12.05 -11.91 0.01
CA CYS A 24 12.51 -10.75 0.77
C CYS A 24 11.79 -10.59 2.11
N ASN A 25 10.81 -11.46 2.43
CA ASN A 25 9.95 -11.31 3.61
C ASN A 25 9.37 -9.89 3.75
N THR A 26 8.94 -9.34 2.62
CA THR A 26 8.40 -7.99 2.51
C THR A 26 6.89 -8.07 2.54
N ARG A 27 6.25 -7.19 3.28
CA ARG A 27 4.79 -7.07 3.34
C ARG A 27 4.33 -6.14 2.23
N ILE A 28 3.22 -6.48 1.57
CA ILE A 28 2.68 -5.69 0.46
C ILE A 28 1.30 -5.18 0.83
N LEU A 29 1.12 -3.86 0.72
CA LEU A 29 -0.13 -3.17 0.91
C LEU A 29 -0.70 -2.70 -0.43
N LEU A 30 -2.01 -2.61 -0.51
CA LEU A 30 -2.71 -2.02 -1.65
C LEU A 30 -3.04 -0.56 -1.36
N ASP A 31 -2.79 0.31 -2.33
CA ASP A 31 -3.38 1.64 -2.34
C ASP A 31 -4.75 1.59 -3.04
N PRO A 32 -5.86 1.66 -2.30
CA PRO A 32 -7.19 1.58 -2.85
C PRO A 32 -7.58 2.81 -3.68
N THR A 33 -6.91 3.95 -3.49
CA THR A 33 -7.15 5.17 -4.27
C THR A 33 -6.83 4.94 -5.75
N HIS A 34 -5.77 4.18 -6.01
CA HIS A 34 -5.35 3.80 -7.35
C HIS A 34 -5.91 2.45 -7.81
N CYS A 35 -6.73 1.80 -6.97
CA CYS A 35 -7.25 0.47 -7.24
C CYS A 35 -8.69 0.31 -6.72
N PRO A 36 -9.69 1.02 -7.26
CA PRO A 36 -11.07 0.99 -6.75
C PRO A 36 -11.85 -0.28 -7.19
N TRP A 37 -11.15 -1.40 -7.43
CA TRP A 37 -11.74 -2.64 -7.95
C TRP A 37 -12.11 -3.59 -6.79
N TYR A 38 -12.93 -3.15 -5.85
CA TYR A 38 -13.34 -3.89 -4.68
C TYR A 38 -13.83 -5.33 -4.94
N PRO A 39 -14.50 -5.67 -6.07
CA PRO A 39 -14.85 -7.06 -6.38
C PRO A 39 -13.67 -8.03 -6.46
N LEU A 40 -12.42 -7.52 -6.71
CA LEU A 40 -11.21 -8.34 -6.75
C LEU A 40 -10.54 -8.50 -5.38
N TYR A 41 -10.92 -7.73 -4.38
CA TYR A 41 -10.27 -7.70 -3.08
C TYR A 41 -10.26 -9.05 -2.35
N PRO A 42 -11.32 -9.89 -2.39
CA PRO A 42 -11.26 -11.23 -1.82
C PRO A 42 -10.13 -12.09 -2.40
N LEU A 43 -9.86 -11.94 -3.72
CA LEU A 43 -8.73 -12.61 -4.35
C LEU A 43 -7.40 -12.00 -3.92
N LEU A 44 -7.30 -10.67 -3.89
CA LEU A 44 -6.08 -9.96 -3.46
C LEU A 44 -5.69 -10.26 -2.02
N ALA A 45 -6.67 -10.57 -1.15
CA ALA A 45 -6.44 -10.93 0.24
C ALA A 45 -5.53 -12.17 0.43
N PHE A 46 -5.38 -13.03 -0.57
CA PHE A 46 -4.46 -14.16 -0.51
C PHE A 46 -3.00 -13.76 -0.73
N TYR A 47 -2.74 -12.60 -1.32
CA TYR A 47 -1.41 -12.16 -1.75
C TYR A 47 -0.93 -10.93 -1.00
N LEU A 48 -1.86 -10.09 -0.52
CA LEU A 48 -1.56 -8.82 0.11
C LEU A 48 -1.79 -8.87 1.60
N THR A 49 -0.99 -8.11 2.34
CA THR A 49 -1.11 -8.01 3.80
C THR A 49 -2.30 -7.17 4.21
N GLY A 50 -2.60 -6.13 3.44
CA GLY A 50 -3.66 -5.18 3.77
C GLY A 50 -3.75 -4.03 2.77
N THR A 51 -4.30 -2.92 3.24
CA THR A 51 -4.49 -1.69 2.46
C THR A 51 -3.90 -0.48 3.18
N GLU A 52 -3.46 0.52 2.43
CA GLU A 52 -3.11 1.85 2.94
C GLU A 52 -4.15 2.86 2.43
N ALA A 53 -4.94 3.44 3.31
CA ALA A 53 -6.03 4.36 2.96
C ALA A 53 -6.03 5.58 3.88
N ALA A 54 -6.67 6.69 3.43
CA ALA A 54 -6.69 7.95 4.16
C ALA A 54 -8.08 8.39 4.62
N ASP A 55 -9.15 7.79 4.13
CA ASP A 55 -10.51 8.19 4.48
C ASP A 55 -11.35 7.01 5.01
N LEU A 56 -12.32 7.33 5.87
CA LEU A 56 -13.12 6.36 6.59
C LEU A 56 -13.96 5.45 5.67
N GLU A 57 -14.49 5.99 4.58
CA GLU A 57 -15.34 5.22 3.68
C GLU A 57 -14.52 4.17 2.93
N THR A 58 -13.37 4.58 2.40
CA THR A 58 -12.41 3.66 1.76
C THR A 58 -11.94 2.58 2.74
N VAL A 59 -11.57 2.96 3.98
CA VAL A 59 -11.15 2.00 5.02
C VAL A 59 -12.22 0.94 5.28
N LYS A 60 -13.47 1.36 5.48
CA LYS A 60 -14.59 0.42 5.71
C LYS A 60 -14.83 -0.49 4.50
N GLN A 61 -14.79 0.07 3.30
CA GLN A 61 -14.96 -0.69 2.07
C GLN A 61 -13.85 -1.74 1.90
N CYS A 62 -12.60 -1.37 2.19
CA CYS A 62 -11.47 -2.28 2.14
C CYS A 62 -11.60 -3.42 3.15
N LEU A 63 -11.91 -3.10 4.40
CA LEU A 63 -12.10 -4.11 5.45
C LEU A 63 -13.25 -5.06 5.11
N TYR A 64 -14.37 -4.52 4.63
CA TYR A 64 -15.51 -5.34 4.22
C TYR A 64 -15.16 -6.29 3.06
N SER A 65 -14.36 -5.82 2.09
CA SER A 65 -14.08 -6.57 0.87
C SER A 65 -12.86 -7.49 0.98
N MET A 66 -11.88 -7.15 1.83
CA MET A 66 -10.60 -7.84 1.89
C MET A 66 -10.37 -8.57 3.22
N ASP A 67 -10.93 -8.06 4.31
CA ASP A 67 -10.74 -8.58 5.68
C ASP A 67 -9.24 -8.77 6.04
N ARG A 68 -8.44 -7.73 5.80
CA ARG A 68 -7.01 -7.67 6.04
C ARG A 68 -6.63 -6.43 6.84
N GLU A 69 -5.34 -6.26 7.11
CA GLU A 69 -4.85 -5.09 7.86
C GLU A 69 -5.22 -3.77 7.15
N SER A 70 -5.51 -2.77 7.96
CA SER A 70 -5.79 -1.42 7.50
C SER A 70 -4.74 -0.48 8.07
N HIS A 71 -3.90 0.06 7.22
CA HIS A 71 -2.93 1.09 7.52
C HIS A 71 -3.53 2.43 7.13
N ILE A 72 -3.59 3.36 8.06
CA ILE A 72 -4.30 4.62 7.86
C ILE A 72 -3.30 5.76 7.81
N LEU A 73 -3.26 6.43 6.65
CA LEU A 73 -2.49 7.65 6.46
C LEU A 73 -3.28 8.84 7.04
N LEU A 74 -2.78 9.38 8.15
CA LEU A 74 -3.33 10.55 8.81
C LEU A 74 -2.58 11.80 8.39
N THR A 75 -3.33 12.77 7.90
CA THR A 75 -2.85 14.08 7.45
C THR A 75 -3.57 15.19 8.22
N ALA A 76 -3.10 16.42 8.09
CA ALA A 76 -3.79 17.58 8.67
C ALA A 76 -5.24 17.73 8.16
N GLN A 77 -5.55 17.24 6.94
CA GLN A 77 -6.88 17.35 6.35
C GLN A 77 -7.88 16.36 6.96
N ASN A 78 -7.45 15.14 7.32
CA ASN A 78 -8.33 14.08 7.83
C ASN A 78 -8.17 13.80 9.33
N GLN A 79 -7.30 14.51 10.06
CA GLN A 79 -7.10 14.31 11.49
C GLN A 79 -8.38 14.43 12.32
N HIS A 80 -9.36 15.22 11.86
CA HIS A 80 -10.66 15.37 12.51
C HIS A 80 -11.50 14.08 12.49
N GLN A 81 -11.14 13.09 11.67
CA GLN A 81 -11.81 11.78 11.58
C GLN A 81 -11.15 10.72 12.47
N LEU A 82 -10.11 11.08 13.24
CA LEU A 82 -9.30 10.11 14.00
C LEU A 82 -10.16 9.18 14.85
N ASP A 83 -11.08 9.70 15.65
CA ASP A 83 -11.93 8.89 16.53
C ASP A 83 -12.76 7.86 15.77
N ALA A 84 -13.19 8.21 14.55
CA ALA A 84 -13.95 7.31 13.70
C ALA A 84 -13.06 6.28 12.97
N LEU A 85 -11.79 6.60 12.76
CA LEU A 85 -10.81 5.75 12.07
C LEU A 85 -10.15 4.73 13.01
N LEU A 86 -9.86 5.12 14.27
CA LEU A 86 -9.13 4.29 15.23
C LEU A 86 -9.68 2.86 15.39
N PRO A 87 -11.02 2.63 15.45
CA PRO A 87 -11.57 1.27 15.58
C PRO A 87 -11.22 0.33 14.43
N PHE A 88 -10.79 0.88 13.29
CA PHE A 88 -10.46 0.14 12.08
C PHE A 88 -8.95 0.15 11.77
N THR A 89 -8.15 0.78 12.64
CA THR A 89 -6.72 1.03 12.40
C THR A 89 -5.88 -0.10 12.96
N HIS A 90 -5.12 -0.79 12.10
CA HIS A 90 -4.07 -1.71 12.51
C HIS A 90 -2.72 -1.01 12.65
N GLN A 91 -2.51 0.06 11.88
CA GLN A 91 -1.33 0.92 11.94
C GLN A 91 -1.71 2.34 11.54
N LEU A 92 -1.27 3.32 12.33
CA LEU A 92 -1.44 4.73 12.01
C LEU A 92 -0.15 5.28 11.40
N ILE A 93 -0.26 5.86 10.21
CA ILE A 93 0.84 6.55 9.52
C ILE A 93 0.61 8.04 9.66
N LEU A 94 1.48 8.72 10.40
CA LEU A 94 1.43 10.16 10.57
C LEU A 94 2.17 10.83 9.42
N ASP A 95 1.50 11.72 8.71
CA ASP A 95 2.07 12.46 7.57
C ASP A 95 3.21 13.41 8.01
N ASP A 96 3.13 13.89 9.24
CA ASP A 96 4.05 14.85 9.83
C ASP A 96 4.15 14.66 11.34
N LEU A 97 5.32 14.99 11.93
CA LEU A 97 5.55 14.83 13.36
C LEU A 97 4.64 15.74 14.22
N SER A 98 4.15 16.84 13.68
CA SER A 98 3.18 17.73 14.38
C SER A 98 1.86 17.01 14.70
N LEU A 99 1.53 15.91 14.03
CA LEU A 99 0.36 15.08 14.31
C LEU A 99 0.57 14.13 15.49
N TRP A 100 1.78 14.04 16.04
CA TRP A 100 2.05 13.13 17.14
C TRP A 100 1.25 13.50 18.40
N GLU A 101 1.40 14.73 18.91
CA GLU A 101 0.72 15.14 20.13
C GLU A 101 -0.81 15.08 20.02
N PRO A 102 -1.45 15.62 18.95
CA PRO A 102 -2.90 15.62 18.88
C PRO A 102 -3.50 14.25 18.52
N CYS A 103 -2.74 13.34 17.85
CA CYS A 103 -3.30 12.14 17.25
C CYS A 103 -2.52 10.87 17.60
N GLY A 104 -1.21 10.90 17.46
CA GLY A 104 -0.34 9.73 17.67
C GLY A 104 -0.38 9.22 19.10
N THR A 105 -0.42 10.12 20.10
CA THR A 105 -0.53 9.78 21.51
C THR A 105 -1.81 9.01 21.83
N GLN A 106 -2.93 9.39 21.21
CA GLN A 106 -4.22 8.72 21.37
C GLN A 106 -4.18 7.31 20.76
N ALA A 107 -3.60 7.15 19.58
CA ALA A 107 -3.44 5.85 18.93
C ALA A 107 -2.50 4.94 19.74
N ALA A 108 -1.35 5.44 20.17
CA ALA A 108 -0.39 4.72 20.99
C ALA A 108 -0.99 4.27 22.34
N ALA A 109 -1.83 5.10 22.97
CA ALA A 109 -2.55 4.74 24.20
C ALA A 109 -3.53 3.57 24.01
N GLN A 110 -4.00 3.34 22.78
CA GLN A 110 -4.84 2.20 22.41
C GLN A 110 -4.03 1.00 21.91
N GLY A 111 -2.69 1.08 21.94
CA GLY A 111 -1.80 0.02 21.48
C GLY A 111 -1.66 -0.05 19.94
N ILE A 112 -2.11 0.98 19.22
CA ILE A 112 -1.99 1.03 17.77
C ILE A 112 -0.57 1.50 17.41
N PRO A 113 0.21 0.72 16.63
CA PRO A 113 1.54 1.12 16.19
C PRO A 113 1.49 2.40 15.35
N CYS A 114 2.42 3.33 15.62
CA CYS A 114 2.53 4.57 14.85
C CYS A 114 3.79 4.56 13.99
N THR A 115 3.62 5.00 12.76
CA THR A 115 4.67 5.19 11.74
C THR A 115 4.72 6.65 11.36
N LEU A 116 5.90 7.21 11.16
CA LEU A 116 6.10 8.58 10.68
C LEU A 116 6.51 8.59 9.23
N ASN A 117 5.84 9.41 8.41
CA ASN A 117 6.32 9.75 7.07
C ASN A 117 7.63 10.56 7.18
N LEU A 118 8.61 10.16 6.39
CA LEU A 118 9.93 10.76 6.37
C LEU A 118 10.33 11.08 4.93
N THR A 119 10.73 12.32 4.68
CA THR A 119 11.45 12.67 3.46
C THR A 119 12.94 12.38 3.63
N PRO A 120 13.64 11.85 2.62
CA PRO A 120 15.05 11.45 2.77
C PRO A 120 15.99 12.57 3.21
N ASP A 121 15.66 13.81 2.88
CA ASP A 121 16.41 15.03 3.24
C ASP A 121 15.92 15.71 4.53
N GLN A 122 14.95 15.11 5.22
CA GLN A 122 14.43 15.68 6.46
C GLN A 122 15.50 15.69 7.55
N PRO A 123 15.70 16.82 8.24
CA PRO A 123 16.65 16.90 9.33
C PRO A 123 16.28 15.94 10.45
N TYR A 124 17.32 15.38 11.07
CA TYR A 124 17.16 14.53 12.23
C TYR A 124 16.46 15.24 13.37
N GLU A 125 15.36 14.66 13.83
CA GLU A 125 14.66 15.08 15.05
C GLU A 125 14.41 13.86 15.94
N PRO A 126 14.56 13.98 17.28
CA PRO A 126 14.25 12.88 18.19
C PRO A 126 12.81 12.41 18.04
N LEU A 127 12.62 11.12 17.79
CA LEU A 127 11.28 10.54 17.66
C LEU A 127 10.69 10.20 19.03
N PRO A 128 9.39 10.47 19.26
CA PRO A 128 8.66 9.96 20.41
C PRO A 128 8.73 8.43 20.48
N GLN A 129 8.78 7.88 21.71
CA GLN A 129 8.89 6.42 21.92
C GLN A 129 7.75 5.60 21.32
N GLY A 130 6.58 6.21 21.14
CA GLY A 130 5.42 5.55 20.54
C GLY A 130 5.50 5.43 19.01
N ILE A 131 6.45 6.08 18.36
CA ILE A 131 6.73 5.89 16.93
C ILE A 131 7.64 4.68 16.79
N THR A 132 7.11 3.62 16.19
CA THR A 132 7.79 2.33 16.03
C THR A 132 8.09 1.98 14.57
N GLY A 133 7.70 2.84 13.64
CA GLY A 133 7.95 2.68 12.21
C GLY A 133 8.28 3.99 11.52
N LEU A 134 8.95 3.87 10.39
CA LEU A 134 9.18 4.95 9.43
C LEU A 134 8.55 4.58 8.09
N ARG A 135 8.07 5.58 7.34
CA ARG A 135 7.62 5.43 5.96
C ARG A 135 8.36 6.43 5.08
N LEU A 136 9.02 5.94 4.07
CA LEU A 136 9.73 6.78 3.12
C LEU A 136 8.75 7.49 2.18
N ARG A 137 8.94 8.78 2.03
CA ARG A 137 8.24 9.59 1.04
C ARG A 137 9.15 9.79 -0.16
N LEU A 138 9.06 8.89 -1.13
CA LEU A 138 9.79 9.00 -2.38
C LEU A 138 9.07 9.98 -3.33
N THR A 139 9.86 10.73 -4.09
CA THR A 139 9.34 11.62 -5.13
C THR A 139 8.85 10.81 -6.32
N ASP A 140 9.61 9.78 -6.68
CA ASP A 140 9.27 8.84 -7.74
C ASP A 140 9.56 7.39 -7.29
N PRO A 141 8.55 6.57 -7.03
CA PRO A 141 8.74 5.16 -6.67
C PRO A 141 9.40 4.31 -7.76
N THR A 142 9.59 4.83 -8.97
CA THR A 142 10.33 4.16 -10.05
C THR A 142 11.82 4.43 -9.98
N ASP A 143 12.25 5.47 -9.28
CA ASP A 143 13.65 5.84 -9.09
C ASP A 143 14.29 5.04 -7.94
N LEU A 144 14.92 3.94 -8.30
CA LEU A 144 15.62 3.09 -7.34
C LEU A 144 16.93 3.70 -6.82
N ASP A 145 17.47 4.76 -7.44
CA ASP A 145 18.60 5.51 -6.89
C ASP A 145 18.12 6.42 -5.74
N GLU A 146 16.94 7.02 -5.85
CA GLU A 146 16.30 7.74 -4.73
C GLU A 146 16.04 6.79 -3.56
N LEU A 147 15.50 5.59 -3.84
CA LEU A 147 15.26 4.58 -2.80
C LEU A 147 16.56 4.15 -2.11
N ASP A 148 17.62 3.88 -2.85
CA ASP A 148 18.94 3.48 -2.32
C ASP A 148 19.53 4.58 -1.39
N ALA A 149 19.46 5.83 -1.84
CA ALA A 149 19.88 6.98 -1.02
C ALA A 149 19.04 7.12 0.26
N ALA A 150 17.72 6.91 0.16
CA ALA A 150 16.82 6.95 1.31
C ALA A 150 17.12 5.81 2.30
N LEU A 151 17.34 4.59 1.83
CA LEU A 151 17.74 3.45 2.67
C LEU A 151 19.07 3.72 3.38
N THR A 152 20.07 4.26 2.67
CA THR A 152 21.36 4.67 3.25
C THR A 152 21.17 5.72 4.35
N THR A 153 20.26 6.68 4.15
CA THR A 153 19.94 7.68 5.18
C THR A 153 19.28 7.04 6.40
N VAL A 154 18.38 6.09 6.21
CA VAL A 154 17.80 5.33 7.33
C VAL A 154 18.86 4.56 8.09
N GLU A 155 19.76 3.88 7.40
CA GLU A 155 20.89 3.14 8.03
C GLU A 155 21.78 4.04 8.87
N THR A 156 22.23 5.14 8.28
CA THR A 156 23.26 5.98 8.89
C THR A 156 22.73 6.97 9.94
N THR A 157 21.45 7.32 9.86
CA THR A 157 20.90 8.41 10.68
C THR A 157 19.83 7.93 11.65
N TRP A 158 18.97 7.00 11.23
CA TRP A 158 17.76 6.68 11.96
C TRP A 158 17.80 5.35 12.69
N ALA A 159 18.34 4.29 12.08
CA ALA A 159 18.24 2.95 12.63
C ALA A 159 18.96 2.81 13.99
N ASP A 160 20.17 3.34 14.10
CA ASP A 160 20.94 3.28 15.34
C ASP A 160 20.47 4.26 16.41
N ALA A 161 19.87 5.37 15.99
CA ALA A 161 19.38 6.41 16.90
C ALA A 161 18.03 6.04 17.56
N PHE A 162 17.25 5.14 16.93
CA PHE A 162 15.92 4.76 17.41
C PHE A 162 15.76 3.23 17.49
N PRO A 163 16.28 2.61 18.57
CA PRO A 163 16.20 1.16 18.75
C PRO A 163 14.76 0.62 18.87
N GLN A 164 13.78 1.50 19.06
CA GLN A 164 12.36 1.15 19.06
C GLN A 164 11.78 0.93 17.66
N LEU A 165 12.51 1.25 16.59
CA LEU A 165 12.04 1.02 15.23
C LEU A 165 12.03 -0.48 14.93
N ILE A 166 10.87 -0.97 14.53
CA ILE A 166 10.65 -2.37 14.15
C ILE A 166 10.16 -2.50 12.71
N ARG A 167 9.86 -1.38 12.05
CA ARG A 167 9.22 -1.35 10.74
C ARG A 167 9.75 -0.21 9.87
N LEU A 168 9.96 -0.54 8.60
CA LEU A 168 10.25 0.44 7.56
C LEU A 168 9.32 0.20 6.36
N HIS A 169 8.49 1.18 6.06
CA HIS A 169 7.66 1.19 4.87
C HIS A 169 8.39 1.97 3.77
N LEU A 170 8.63 1.32 2.64
CA LEU A 170 9.41 1.87 1.52
C LEU A 170 8.65 2.92 0.70
N GLY A 171 7.39 3.20 1.05
CA GLY A 171 6.53 4.09 0.27
C GLY A 171 5.82 3.36 -0.87
N GLY A 172 5.55 4.08 -1.95
CA GLY A 172 4.85 3.57 -3.13
C GLY A 172 3.83 4.60 -3.64
N PRO A 173 2.97 4.21 -4.60
CA PRO A 173 2.82 2.83 -5.12
C PRO A 173 3.92 2.42 -6.09
N PHE A 174 4.56 1.28 -5.82
CA PHE A 174 5.59 0.73 -6.70
C PHE A 174 4.97 0.05 -7.92
N PRO A 175 5.51 0.27 -9.13
CA PRO A 175 5.00 -0.33 -10.37
C PRO A 175 5.63 -1.70 -10.63
N LEU A 176 5.57 -2.62 -9.67
CA LEU A 176 6.31 -3.89 -9.64
C LEU A 176 6.14 -4.76 -10.88
N LEU A 177 5.01 -4.64 -11.59
CA LEU A 177 4.67 -5.48 -12.74
C LEU A 177 4.82 -4.73 -14.08
N ARG A 178 5.38 -3.54 -14.10
CA ARG A 178 5.75 -2.89 -15.35
C ARG A 178 7.01 -3.53 -15.92
N PRO A 179 7.04 -3.85 -17.23
CA PRO A 179 8.19 -4.50 -17.85
C PRO A 179 9.51 -3.71 -17.74
N GLU A 180 9.41 -2.38 -17.66
CA GLU A 180 10.54 -1.47 -17.52
C GLU A 180 11.03 -1.30 -16.09
N PHE A 181 10.29 -1.80 -15.07
CA PHE A 181 10.68 -1.68 -13.67
C PHE A 181 11.70 -2.75 -13.28
N ASP A 182 12.81 -2.33 -12.71
CA ASP A 182 13.90 -3.23 -12.29
C ASP A 182 13.59 -3.90 -10.94
N LEU A 183 12.75 -4.94 -11.01
CA LEU A 183 12.38 -5.73 -9.83
C LEU A 183 13.59 -6.45 -9.22
N VAL A 184 14.59 -6.81 -10.02
CA VAL A 184 15.81 -7.47 -9.51
C VAL A 184 16.58 -6.50 -8.63
N ARG A 185 16.81 -5.29 -9.11
CA ARG A 185 17.49 -4.25 -8.32
C ARG A 185 16.72 -3.89 -7.05
N LEU A 186 15.39 -3.76 -7.11
CA LEU A 186 14.59 -3.55 -5.90
C LEU A 186 14.80 -4.68 -4.89
N THR A 187 14.80 -5.93 -5.37
CA THR A 187 15.03 -7.12 -4.54
C THR A 187 16.39 -7.07 -3.86
N ASP A 188 17.44 -6.73 -4.60
CA ASP A 188 18.80 -6.63 -4.10
C ASP A 188 18.94 -5.53 -3.04
N LEU A 189 18.34 -4.36 -3.25
CA LEU A 189 18.31 -3.27 -2.28
C LEU A 189 17.63 -3.71 -0.97
N ILE A 190 16.46 -4.34 -1.07
CA ILE A 190 15.73 -4.86 0.09
C ILE A 190 16.54 -5.91 0.85
N GLN A 191 17.14 -6.85 0.15
CA GLN A 191 17.95 -7.92 0.78
C GLN A 191 19.20 -7.36 1.45
N THR A 192 19.90 -6.43 0.80
CA THR A 192 21.09 -5.77 1.34
C THR A 192 20.74 -5.03 2.62
N PHE A 193 19.71 -4.19 2.60
CA PHE A 193 19.25 -3.46 3.78
C PHE A 193 18.90 -4.40 4.94
N ARG A 194 18.20 -5.50 4.67
CA ARG A 194 17.78 -6.47 5.70
C ARG A 194 18.92 -7.25 6.33
N THR A 195 20.06 -7.43 5.64
CA THR A 195 21.23 -8.07 6.24
C THR A 195 21.81 -7.28 7.41
N HIS A 196 21.62 -5.96 7.41
CA HIS A 196 22.11 -5.05 8.43
C HIS A 196 21.03 -4.68 9.46
N HIS A 197 19.76 -4.61 9.02
CA HIS A 197 18.65 -4.13 9.84
C HIS A 197 17.47 -5.12 9.82
N PRO A 198 17.16 -5.78 10.95
CA PRO A 198 16.08 -6.77 11.03
C PRO A 198 14.69 -6.13 11.12
N LEU A 199 14.46 -5.05 10.39
CA LEU A 199 13.15 -4.39 10.34
C LEU A 199 12.17 -5.17 9.47
N THR A 200 10.89 -5.10 9.82
CA THR A 200 9.81 -5.52 8.92
C THR A 200 9.70 -4.51 7.79
N LEU A 201 9.92 -4.96 6.56
CA LEU A 201 9.79 -4.10 5.38
C LEU A 201 8.40 -4.19 4.79
N GLU A 202 7.86 -3.04 4.40
CA GLU A 202 6.55 -2.91 3.77
C GLU A 202 6.66 -2.02 2.53
N LEU A 203 5.79 -2.24 1.56
CA LEU A 203 5.65 -1.35 0.40
C LEU A 203 4.19 -1.33 -0.07
N THR A 204 3.82 -0.28 -0.78
CA THR A 204 2.49 -0.14 -1.35
C THR A 204 2.52 -0.37 -2.87
N VAL A 205 1.51 -1.06 -3.37
CA VAL A 205 1.23 -1.25 -4.81
C VAL A 205 -0.10 -0.61 -5.18
N GLY A 206 -0.24 -0.24 -6.44
CA GLY A 206 -1.43 0.41 -6.97
C GLY A 206 -1.98 -0.30 -8.22
N GLU A 207 -2.52 0.47 -9.14
CA GLU A 207 -3.18 0.00 -10.36
C GLU A 207 -2.32 -0.90 -11.26
N THR A 208 -0.99 -0.75 -11.19
CA THR A 208 -0.06 -1.56 -12.01
C THR A 208 -0.15 -3.06 -11.71
N LEU A 209 -0.71 -3.43 -10.54
CA LEU A 209 -1.05 -4.80 -10.18
C LEU A 209 -1.94 -5.48 -11.25
N PHE A 210 -2.76 -4.70 -11.93
CA PHE A 210 -3.69 -5.19 -12.96
C PHE A 210 -3.15 -5.07 -14.37
N GLY A 211 -1.87 -4.78 -14.57
CA GLY A 211 -1.26 -4.58 -15.89
C GLY A 211 -1.67 -5.63 -16.91
N GLY A 212 -2.46 -5.22 -17.93
CA GLY A 212 -2.99 -6.11 -18.97
C GLY A 212 -4.06 -7.11 -18.50
N ALA A 213 -4.33 -7.23 -17.19
CA ALA A 213 -5.38 -8.11 -16.66
C ALA A 213 -6.76 -7.45 -16.68
N LEU A 214 -6.82 -6.12 -16.72
CA LEU A 214 -8.05 -5.36 -16.91
C LEU A 214 -7.99 -4.60 -18.22
N THR A 215 -9.00 -4.78 -19.07
CA THR A 215 -9.11 -4.06 -20.34
C THR A 215 -10.47 -3.36 -20.45
N PRO A 216 -10.54 -2.16 -21.04
CA PRO A 216 -11.82 -1.50 -21.25
C PRO A 216 -12.76 -2.39 -22.08
N LEU A 217 -14.02 -2.54 -21.63
CA LEU A 217 -15.06 -3.10 -22.47
C LEU A 217 -15.47 -2.06 -23.53
N PRO A 218 -15.62 -2.45 -24.79
CA PRO A 218 -16.23 -1.58 -25.79
C PRO A 218 -17.61 -1.11 -25.29
N TYR A 219 -17.87 0.18 -25.44
CA TYR A 219 -19.17 0.73 -25.08
C TYR A 219 -20.25 0.13 -25.98
N ASP A 220 -21.18 -0.61 -25.39
CA ASP A 220 -22.43 -1.02 -26.05
C ASP A 220 -23.55 -0.07 -25.60
N PRO A 221 -24.18 0.71 -26.51
CA PRO A 221 -25.28 1.61 -26.19
C PRO A 221 -26.48 0.92 -25.53
N GLY A 222 -26.60 -0.42 -25.63
CA GLY A 222 -27.62 -1.22 -24.98
C GLY A 222 -27.31 -1.61 -23.54
N MET A 223 -26.10 -1.40 -23.05
CA MET A 223 -25.74 -1.63 -21.65
C MET A 223 -25.95 -0.37 -20.81
N GLU A 224 -26.99 -0.35 -20.00
CA GLU A 224 -27.17 0.66 -18.97
C GLU A 224 -26.25 0.33 -17.78
N PHE A 225 -25.16 1.07 -17.65
CA PHE A 225 -24.32 1.02 -16.46
C PHE A 225 -24.71 2.16 -15.51
N PRO A 226 -24.95 1.91 -14.23
CA PRO A 226 -25.03 2.98 -13.25
C PRO A 226 -23.74 3.81 -13.32
N PRO A 227 -23.80 5.14 -13.46
CA PRO A 227 -22.63 5.98 -13.74
C PRO A 227 -21.61 5.98 -12.59
N ASP A 228 -22.03 5.59 -11.38
CA ASP A 228 -21.31 5.88 -10.14
C ASP A 228 -20.45 4.73 -9.63
N LYS A 229 -20.42 3.57 -10.30
CA LYS A 229 -19.62 2.41 -9.86
C LYS A 229 -18.86 1.77 -11.01
N PRO A 230 -17.62 1.33 -10.77
CA PRO A 230 -16.92 0.50 -11.73
C PRO A 230 -17.61 -0.87 -11.86
N HIS A 231 -17.82 -1.31 -13.08
CA HIS A 231 -18.38 -2.61 -13.39
C HIS A 231 -17.30 -3.53 -13.93
N LEU A 232 -17.16 -4.69 -13.31
CA LEU A 232 -16.18 -5.69 -13.69
C LEU A 232 -16.88 -6.88 -14.35
N TYR A 233 -16.32 -7.35 -15.46
CA TYR A 233 -16.81 -8.49 -16.23
C TYR A 233 -15.70 -9.49 -16.45
N THR A 234 -16.09 -10.74 -16.74
CA THR A 234 -15.22 -11.81 -17.24
C THR A 234 -15.79 -12.33 -18.56
N GLY A 235 -15.07 -13.24 -19.24
CA GLY A 235 -15.50 -13.79 -20.51
C GLY A 235 -14.82 -13.11 -21.70
N THR A 236 -15.55 -12.96 -22.80
CA THR A 236 -15.04 -12.28 -24.01
C THR A 236 -15.71 -10.92 -24.19
N PRO A 237 -15.12 -9.99 -24.96
CA PRO A 237 -15.73 -8.70 -25.26
C PRO A 237 -17.15 -8.82 -25.87
N ASP A 238 -17.39 -9.88 -26.64
CA ASP A 238 -18.68 -10.14 -27.31
C ASP A 238 -19.69 -10.86 -26.42
N ALA A 239 -19.23 -11.44 -25.30
CA ALA A 239 -20.06 -12.15 -24.33
C ALA A 239 -19.55 -11.90 -22.90
N PRO A 240 -19.64 -10.64 -22.41
CA PRO A 240 -19.18 -10.30 -21.07
C PRO A 240 -20.15 -10.88 -20.03
N VAL A 241 -19.58 -11.53 -19.01
CA VAL A 241 -20.33 -12.05 -17.86
C VAL A 241 -19.99 -11.20 -16.65
N PRO A 242 -20.96 -10.69 -15.86
CA PRO A 242 -20.66 -9.95 -14.65
C PRO A 242 -19.72 -10.74 -13.74
N PHE A 243 -18.68 -10.07 -13.22
CA PHE A 243 -17.78 -10.67 -12.26
C PHE A 243 -18.53 -10.84 -10.94
N LEU A 244 -18.91 -12.07 -10.67
CA LEU A 244 -19.62 -12.43 -9.44
C LEU A 244 -18.60 -12.59 -8.32
N HIS A 245 -18.91 -12.02 -7.16
CA HIS A 245 -18.15 -12.25 -5.94
C HIS A 245 -18.21 -13.74 -5.58
N PHE A 246 -17.05 -14.34 -5.38
CA PHE A 246 -16.92 -15.64 -4.75
C PHE A 246 -16.77 -15.47 -3.25
#